data_e82197694b67f6956e61a530727d8c69
#
_entry.id   e82197694b67f6956e61a530727d8c69
#
_cell.length_a   1.000
_cell.length_b   1.000
_cell.length_c   1.000
_cell.angle_alpha   90.00
_cell.angle_beta   90.00
_cell.angle_gamma   90.00
#
_symmetry.space_group_name_H-M   'P 1'
#
loop_
_entity.id
_entity.type
_entity.pdbx_description
1 polymer ?
#
loop_
_entity_poly.entity_id
_entity_poly.type
_entity_poly.pdbx_seq_one_letter_code
_entity_poly.pdbx_strand_id
1 'polypeptide(L)'
;LYVIVATGNIYEDVVQAQAAARQGADIIAVIRTTGQSLLDYVPYGATTEGFGGTFATQENFRIMRKALDEVGEEVGRYIRLCNYCSGLCMPEIAVMGALEGLDVMLNDALYGILFRDINMQRTLVDQYMSRVINGFAGVIINTGEDNYLTTADAVEEAHTVLASDLINEQLALLAGLPEEQMGLGHAFEMDPMLENGFLYELAQAQ
;
A
#
# COMPACT_ATOMS: atom_id res chain seq x y z
N LEU A 1 -1.74 -11.49 -11.87
CA LEU A 1 -0.72 -10.45 -12.02
C LEU A 1 -1.06 -9.23 -11.17
N TYR A 2 -0.06 -8.72 -10.47
CA TYR A 2 -0.10 -7.48 -9.71
C TYR A 2 0.59 -6.38 -10.53
N VAL A 3 -0.10 -5.29 -10.82
CA VAL A 3 0.43 -4.18 -11.63
C VAL A 3 0.25 -2.86 -10.88
N ILE A 4 1.28 -2.06 -10.88
CA ILE A 4 1.33 -0.77 -10.22
C ILE A 4 1.11 0.35 -11.23
N VAL A 5 0.30 1.34 -10.89
CA VAL A 5 0.13 2.61 -11.59
C VAL A 5 0.55 3.76 -10.68
N ALA A 6 1.26 4.73 -11.21
CA ALA A 6 1.96 5.73 -10.39
C ALA A 6 2.24 7.04 -11.15
N THR A 7 1.31 7.52 -11.96
CA THR A 7 1.54 8.71 -12.79
C THR A 7 1.48 10.02 -12.01
N GLY A 8 0.78 10.04 -10.87
CA GLY A 8 0.45 11.26 -10.14
C GLY A 8 -0.85 11.90 -10.58
N ASN A 9 -1.45 11.40 -11.66
CA ASN A 9 -2.69 11.87 -12.22
C ASN A 9 -3.69 10.71 -12.28
N ILE A 10 -4.75 10.77 -11.48
CA ILE A 10 -5.71 9.68 -11.36
C ILE A 10 -6.36 9.30 -12.70
N TYR A 11 -6.56 10.24 -13.60
CA TYR A 11 -7.16 9.96 -14.90
C TYR A 11 -6.22 9.21 -15.83
N GLU A 12 -4.92 9.47 -15.74
CA GLU A 12 -3.90 8.70 -16.46
C GLU A 12 -3.70 7.31 -15.84
N ASP A 13 -3.74 7.24 -14.51
CA ASP A 13 -3.70 5.96 -13.79
C ASP A 13 -4.85 5.05 -14.22
N VAL A 14 -6.06 5.58 -14.40
CA VAL A 14 -7.21 4.83 -14.92
C VAL A 14 -6.93 4.23 -16.30
N VAL A 15 -6.36 5.01 -17.21
CA VAL A 15 -6.02 4.52 -18.57
C VAL A 15 -5.02 3.35 -18.48
N GLN A 16 -3.98 3.50 -17.66
CA GLN A 16 -2.98 2.45 -17.47
C GLN A 16 -3.58 1.22 -16.78
N ALA A 17 -4.40 1.41 -15.75
CA ALA A 17 -5.05 0.34 -15.00
C ALA A 17 -5.96 -0.51 -15.90
N GLN A 18 -6.80 0.12 -16.71
CA GLN A 18 -7.68 -0.58 -17.65
C GLN A 18 -6.88 -1.32 -18.73
N ALA A 19 -5.81 -0.71 -19.24
CA ALA A 19 -4.93 -1.37 -20.21
C ALA A 19 -4.25 -2.62 -19.59
N ALA A 20 -3.77 -2.52 -18.36
CA ALA A 20 -3.17 -3.64 -17.63
C ALA A 20 -4.19 -4.76 -17.38
N ALA A 21 -5.41 -4.41 -16.96
CA ALA A 21 -6.48 -5.38 -16.73
C ALA A 21 -6.82 -6.17 -18.00
N ARG A 22 -6.91 -5.50 -19.17
CA ARG A 22 -7.10 -6.17 -20.47
C ARG A 22 -5.97 -7.14 -20.84
N GLN A 23 -4.77 -6.88 -20.33
CA GLN A 23 -3.60 -7.73 -20.55
C GLN A 23 -3.39 -8.80 -19.47
N GLY A 24 -4.32 -8.92 -18.53
CA GLY A 24 -4.31 -10.00 -17.55
C GLY A 24 -3.94 -9.62 -16.13
N ALA A 25 -3.84 -8.33 -15.79
CA ALA A 25 -3.65 -7.91 -14.41
C ALA A 25 -4.87 -8.25 -13.57
N ASP A 26 -4.67 -8.83 -12.39
CA ASP A 26 -5.72 -9.24 -11.44
C ASP A 26 -5.88 -8.25 -10.31
N ILE A 27 -4.79 -7.56 -9.99
CA ILE A 27 -4.72 -6.54 -8.95
C ILE A 27 -4.06 -5.30 -9.55
N ILE A 28 -4.70 -4.16 -9.35
CA ILE A 28 -4.13 -2.85 -9.68
C ILE A 28 -3.82 -2.13 -8.38
N ALA A 29 -2.57 -1.75 -8.21
CA ALA A 29 -2.11 -0.95 -7.09
C ALA A 29 -1.85 0.49 -7.52
N VAL A 30 -2.45 1.43 -6.83
CA VAL A 30 -2.18 2.85 -7.00
C VAL A 30 -1.14 3.26 -5.97
N ILE A 31 0.09 3.57 -6.41
CA ILE A 31 1.14 4.02 -5.49
C ILE A 31 0.85 5.45 -5.01
N ARG A 32 1.07 5.67 -3.73
CA ARG A 32 0.98 7.00 -3.11
C ARG A 32 2.06 7.95 -3.63
N THR A 33 1.76 9.23 -3.66
CA THR A 33 2.78 10.26 -3.88
C THR A 33 3.81 10.29 -2.75
N THR A 34 5.03 10.65 -3.06
CA THR A 34 6.17 10.64 -2.12
C THR A 34 5.91 11.45 -0.84
N GLY A 35 5.21 12.57 -0.94
CA GLY A 35 4.90 13.43 0.21
C GLY A 35 3.74 12.95 1.09
N GLN A 36 2.98 11.95 0.68
CA GLN A 36 1.77 11.55 1.40
C GLN A 36 2.05 11.07 2.83
N SER A 37 3.18 10.42 3.07
CA SER A 37 3.57 9.95 4.40
C SER A 37 3.77 11.06 5.44
N LEU A 38 3.91 12.31 5.00
CA LEU A 38 4.07 13.48 5.88
C LEU A 38 2.75 14.21 6.14
N LEU A 39 1.65 13.80 5.49
CA LEU A 39 0.36 14.47 5.64
C LEU A 39 -0.35 14.02 6.91
N ASP A 40 -0.93 14.96 7.60
CA ASP A 40 -1.84 14.74 8.73
C ASP A 40 -3.32 14.95 8.36
N TYR A 41 -3.59 15.10 7.09
CA TYR A 41 -4.94 15.20 6.51
C TYR A 41 -4.98 14.54 5.12
N VAL A 42 -6.17 14.13 4.70
CA VAL A 42 -6.38 13.61 3.34
C VAL A 42 -6.74 14.76 2.40
N PRO A 43 -6.02 14.95 1.29
CA PRO A 43 -6.42 15.93 0.27
C PRO A 43 -7.82 15.63 -0.27
N TYR A 44 -8.52 16.67 -0.69
CA TYR A 44 -9.88 16.55 -1.20
C TYR A 44 -9.92 16.48 -2.73
N GLY A 45 -10.79 15.61 -3.24
CA GLY A 45 -11.12 15.52 -4.66
C GLY A 45 -10.16 14.69 -5.50
N ALA A 46 -10.42 14.69 -6.80
CA ALA A 46 -9.55 14.06 -7.78
C ALA A 46 -8.23 14.84 -7.89
N THR A 47 -7.11 14.13 -7.93
CA THR A 47 -5.79 14.75 -7.98
C THR A 47 -5.08 14.43 -9.29
N THR A 48 -4.43 15.43 -9.86
CA THR A 48 -3.69 15.36 -11.13
C THR A 48 -2.23 15.74 -10.98
N GLU A 49 -1.79 16.03 -9.76
CA GLU A 49 -0.45 16.51 -9.42
C GLU A 49 0.10 15.68 -8.26
N GLY A 50 0.68 14.54 -8.57
CA GLY A 50 1.43 13.73 -7.63
C GLY A 50 2.88 13.59 -8.07
N PHE A 51 3.77 13.34 -7.13
CA PHE A 51 5.18 13.05 -7.39
C PHE A 51 5.54 11.66 -6.90
N GLY A 52 5.96 10.81 -7.79
CA GLY A 52 6.27 9.40 -7.48
C GLY A 52 5.05 8.54 -7.17
N GLY A 53 3.86 9.04 -7.46
CA GLY A 53 2.59 8.35 -7.23
C GLY A 53 1.42 9.31 -7.14
N THR A 54 0.23 8.79 -6.86
CA THR A 54 -1.03 9.53 -6.83
C THR A 54 -1.60 9.58 -5.42
N PHE A 55 -2.15 10.71 -5.00
CA PHE A 55 -2.72 10.84 -3.66
C PHE A 55 -3.84 9.85 -3.40
N ALA A 56 -3.88 9.27 -2.21
CA ALA A 56 -4.98 8.45 -1.73
C ALA A 56 -6.10 9.36 -1.21
N THR A 57 -6.96 9.82 -2.10
CA THR A 57 -8.18 10.58 -1.74
C THR A 57 -9.41 9.73 -1.95
N GLN A 58 -10.51 10.04 -1.26
CA GLN A 58 -11.75 9.31 -1.45
C GLN A 58 -12.22 9.35 -2.91
N GLU A 59 -12.08 10.49 -3.57
CA GLU A 59 -12.48 10.62 -4.98
C GLU A 59 -11.59 9.79 -5.91
N ASN A 60 -10.27 9.71 -5.63
CA ASN A 60 -9.37 8.86 -6.41
C ASN A 60 -9.71 7.38 -6.25
N PHE A 61 -10.06 6.92 -5.05
CA PHE A 61 -10.58 5.56 -4.84
C PHE A 61 -11.83 5.29 -5.68
N ARG A 62 -12.79 6.22 -5.63
CA ARG A 62 -14.05 6.09 -6.38
C ARG A 62 -13.82 6.03 -7.88
N ILE A 63 -12.99 6.92 -8.42
CA ILE A 63 -12.67 6.98 -9.84
C ILE A 63 -12.01 5.66 -10.29
N MET A 64 -11.00 5.20 -9.55
CA MET A 64 -10.30 3.96 -9.90
C MET A 64 -11.21 2.74 -9.73
N ARG A 65 -11.96 2.62 -8.64
CA ARG A 65 -12.88 1.48 -8.46
C ARG A 65 -13.89 1.38 -9.60
N LYS A 66 -14.51 2.50 -9.96
CA LYS A 66 -15.43 2.53 -11.09
C LYS A 66 -14.77 2.07 -12.40
N ALA A 67 -13.56 2.55 -12.67
CA ALA A 67 -12.84 2.16 -13.89
C ALA A 67 -12.46 0.66 -13.90
N LEU A 68 -12.13 0.09 -12.74
CA LEU A 68 -11.84 -1.33 -12.62
C LEU A 68 -13.09 -2.20 -12.73
N ASP A 69 -14.24 -1.72 -12.24
CA ASP A 69 -15.52 -2.41 -12.42
C ASP A 69 -15.92 -2.45 -13.91
N GLU A 70 -15.80 -1.31 -14.62
CA GLU A 70 -16.08 -1.23 -16.05
C GLU A 70 -15.20 -2.19 -16.88
N VAL A 71 -13.90 -2.20 -16.65
CA VAL A 71 -13.01 -3.12 -17.37
C VAL A 71 -13.18 -4.56 -16.90
N GLY A 72 -13.53 -4.78 -15.63
CA GLY A 72 -13.83 -6.10 -15.09
C GLY A 72 -15.02 -6.74 -15.77
N GLU A 73 -16.09 -5.97 -16.03
CA GLU A 73 -17.23 -6.44 -16.83
C GLU A 73 -16.81 -6.78 -18.26
N GLU A 74 -15.97 -5.95 -18.89
CA GLU A 74 -15.46 -6.18 -20.25
C GLU A 74 -14.66 -7.48 -20.34
N VAL A 75 -13.76 -7.75 -19.39
CA VAL A 75 -12.88 -8.94 -19.40
C VAL A 75 -13.47 -10.16 -18.68
N GLY A 76 -14.66 -10.02 -18.08
CA GLY A 76 -15.39 -11.12 -17.43
C GLY A 76 -14.78 -11.59 -16.11
N ARG A 77 -14.07 -10.72 -15.38
CA ARG A 77 -13.46 -11.02 -14.07
C ARG A 77 -13.36 -9.80 -13.18
N TYR A 78 -13.43 -10.01 -11.87
CA TYR A 78 -13.23 -8.96 -10.89
C TYR A 78 -11.75 -8.53 -10.82
N ILE A 79 -11.49 -7.24 -10.91
CA ILE A 79 -10.14 -6.66 -10.77
C ILE A 79 -10.04 -6.00 -9.40
N ARG A 80 -9.10 -6.45 -8.59
CA ARG A 80 -8.90 -5.94 -7.24
C ARG A 80 -8.20 -4.58 -7.26
N LEU A 81 -8.67 -3.70 -6.39
CA LEU A 81 -8.04 -2.42 -6.13
C LEU A 81 -7.16 -2.51 -4.89
N CYS A 82 -5.90 -2.17 -5.06
CA CYS A 82 -4.93 -2.00 -3.99
C CYS A 82 -4.49 -0.54 -3.91
N ASN A 83 -4.27 -0.03 -2.73
CA ASN A 83 -3.73 1.31 -2.52
C ASN A 83 -2.77 1.33 -1.34
N TYR A 84 -1.98 2.38 -1.28
CA TYR A 84 -1.01 2.61 -0.22
C TYR A 84 -1.61 3.47 0.87
N CYS A 85 -1.48 3.02 2.11
CA CYS A 85 -1.89 3.75 3.28
C CYS A 85 -0.65 4.23 4.03
N SER A 86 -0.44 5.52 4.02
CA SER A 86 0.68 6.12 4.74
C SER A 86 0.37 7.53 5.21
N GLY A 87 1.16 8.00 6.16
CA GLY A 87 0.99 9.31 6.79
C GLY A 87 0.18 9.24 8.08
N LEU A 88 0.08 10.39 8.74
CA LEU A 88 -0.67 10.53 10.00
C LEU A 88 -2.19 10.53 9.78
N CYS A 89 -2.64 10.51 8.54
CA CYS A 89 -4.05 10.40 8.13
C CYS A 89 -4.44 8.97 7.72
N MET A 90 -3.70 7.97 8.13
CA MET A 90 -3.97 6.56 7.76
C MET A 90 -5.37 6.08 8.15
N PRO A 91 -5.91 6.36 9.34
CA PRO A 91 -7.25 5.93 9.69
C PRO A 91 -8.31 6.50 8.75
N GLU A 92 -8.18 7.76 8.36
CA GLU A 92 -9.08 8.41 7.41
C GLU A 92 -8.99 7.79 6.02
N ILE A 93 -7.77 7.48 5.55
CA ILE A 93 -7.55 6.79 4.28
C ILE A 93 -8.18 5.39 4.32
N ALA A 94 -8.04 4.66 5.42
CA ALA A 94 -8.65 3.35 5.59
C ALA A 94 -10.19 3.40 5.49
N VAL A 95 -10.82 4.38 6.15
CA VAL A 95 -12.28 4.59 6.05
C VAL A 95 -12.68 4.93 4.62
N MET A 96 -11.99 5.86 3.98
CA MET A 96 -12.30 6.29 2.62
C MET A 96 -12.15 5.14 1.62
N GLY A 97 -11.07 4.38 1.71
CA GLY A 97 -10.84 3.21 0.88
C GLY A 97 -11.92 2.14 1.08
N ALA A 98 -12.26 1.82 2.32
CA ALA A 98 -13.30 0.85 2.64
C ALA A 98 -14.68 1.26 2.07
N LEU A 99 -15.03 2.54 2.18
CA LEU A 99 -16.30 3.06 1.64
C LEU A 99 -16.36 2.98 0.10
N GLU A 100 -15.23 3.07 -0.57
CA GLU A 100 -15.17 3.06 -2.03
C GLU A 100 -14.76 1.68 -2.63
N GLY A 101 -14.77 0.62 -1.82
CA GLY A 101 -14.56 -0.75 -2.30
C GLY A 101 -13.08 -1.13 -2.52
N LEU A 102 -12.20 -0.66 -1.66
CA LEU A 102 -10.81 -1.11 -1.63
C LEU A 102 -10.73 -2.57 -1.20
N ASP A 103 -9.91 -3.36 -1.89
CA ASP A 103 -9.70 -4.78 -1.58
C ASP A 103 -8.45 -5.03 -0.75
N VAL A 104 -7.38 -4.30 -1.04
CA VAL A 104 -6.07 -4.49 -0.42
C VAL A 104 -5.47 -3.15 -0.02
N MET A 105 -4.92 -3.08 1.17
CA MET A 105 -4.23 -1.91 1.70
C MET A 105 -2.75 -2.26 1.90
N LEU A 106 -1.87 -1.59 1.17
CA LEU A 106 -0.44 -1.63 1.41
C LEU A 106 -0.05 -0.61 2.47
N ASN A 107 0.74 -1.04 3.42
CA ASN A 107 1.07 -0.24 4.59
C ASN A 107 2.57 -0.25 4.85
N ASP A 108 3.30 0.43 3.99
CA ASP A 108 4.76 0.49 4.00
C ASP A 108 5.35 1.72 4.73
N ALA A 109 4.50 2.57 5.29
CA ALA A 109 4.93 3.83 5.85
C ALA A 109 5.71 3.71 7.16
N LEU A 110 5.58 2.60 7.88
CA LEU A 110 6.25 2.43 9.16
C LEU A 110 7.78 2.50 9.04
N TYR A 111 8.33 1.87 8.02
CA TYR A 111 9.73 1.95 7.68
C TYR A 111 10.25 3.39 7.55
N GLY A 112 9.62 4.19 6.69
CA GLY A 112 10.03 5.59 6.49
C GLY A 112 9.87 6.47 7.72
N ILE A 113 8.96 6.12 8.61
CA ILE A 113 8.67 6.87 9.84
C ILE A 113 9.65 6.50 10.95
N LEU A 114 9.99 5.23 11.09
CA LEU A 114 11.03 4.77 12.02
C LEU A 114 12.36 5.45 11.76
N PHE A 115 12.73 5.61 10.50
CA PHE A 115 13.96 6.31 10.13
C PHE A 115 13.94 7.79 10.39
N ARG A 116 12.80 8.43 10.20
CA ARG A 116 12.70 9.90 10.25
C ARG A 116 12.28 10.43 11.60
N ASP A 117 12.08 9.54 12.56
CA ASP A 117 11.68 9.88 13.94
C ASP A 117 10.50 10.88 13.99
N ILE A 118 9.53 10.68 13.09
CA ILE A 118 8.34 11.51 13.02
C ILE A 118 7.29 10.96 13.97
N ASN A 119 7.14 11.54 15.13
CA ASN A 119 6.10 11.24 16.10
C ASN A 119 5.69 9.76 16.17
N MET A 120 6.61 8.92 16.57
CA MET A 120 6.46 7.46 16.62
C MET A 120 5.18 7.01 17.34
N GLN A 121 4.88 7.64 18.48
CA GLN A 121 3.70 7.25 19.27
C GLN A 121 2.41 7.47 18.48
N ARG A 122 2.26 8.62 17.82
CA ARG A 122 1.07 8.87 16.98
C ARG A 122 1.01 7.90 15.81
N THR A 123 2.14 7.66 15.17
CA THR A 123 2.20 6.73 14.04
C THR A 123 1.75 5.34 14.41
N LEU A 124 2.21 4.79 15.53
CA LEU A 124 1.79 3.46 15.97
C LEU A 124 0.30 3.42 16.30
N VAL A 125 -0.26 4.49 16.87
CA VAL A 125 -1.71 4.59 17.12
C VAL A 125 -2.48 4.63 15.79
N ASP A 126 -2.07 5.46 14.86
CA ASP A 126 -2.73 5.58 13.55
C ASP A 126 -2.61 4.28 12.74
N GLN A 127 -1.47 3.60 12.80
CA GLN A 127 -1.26 2.27 12.24
C GLN A 127 -2.22 1.24 12.84
N TYR A 128 -2.34 1.19 14.16
CA TYR A 128 -3.25 0.30 14.83
C TYR A 128 -4.71 0.58 14.45
N MET A 129 -5.14 1.84 14.49
CA MET A 129 -6.51 2.22 14.15
C MET A 129 -6.86 1.92 12.69
N SER A 130 -5.93 2.14 11.76
CA SER A 130 -6.15 1.79 10.36
C SER A 130 -6.39 0.29 10.17
N ARG A 131 -5.70 -0.54 10.93
CA ARG A 131 -5.91 -2.00 10.91
C ARG A 131 -7.24 -2.42 11.51
N VAL A 132 -7.66 -1.80 12.59
CA VAL A 132 -9.00 -2.05 13.16
C VAL A 132 -10.08 -1.74 12.12
N ILE A 133 -9.97 -0.63 11.42
CA ILE A 133 -10.91 -0.23 10.37
C ILE A 133 -10.89 -1.23 9.21
N ASN A 134 -9.71 -1.56 8.71
CA ASN A 134 -9.56 -2.51 7.60
C ASN A 134 -10.03 -3.92 8.00
N GLY A 135 -9.74 -4.37 9.21
CA GLY A 135 -10.22 -5.65 9.73
C GLY A 135 -11.75 -5.70 9.76
N PHE A 136 -12.39 -4.64 10.25
CA PHE A 136 -13.85 -4.54 10.26
C PHE A 136 -14.44 -4.50 8.84
N ALA A 137 -13.78 -3.84 7.91
CA ALA A 137 -14.23 -3.71 6.52
C ALA A 137 -13.93 -4.94 5.64
N GLY A 138 -13.15 -5.91 6.12
CA GLY A 138 -12.73 -7.08 5.33
C GLY A 138 -11.65 -6.77 4.29
N VAL A 139 -10.93 -5.65 4.44
CA VAL A 139 -9.82 -5.28 3.56
C VAL A 139 -8.57 -6.07 3.93
N ILE A 140 -7.92 -6.66 2.95
CA ILE A 140 -6.64 -7.36 3.15
C ILE A 140 -5.54 -6.33 3.43
N ILE A 141 -4.75 -6.55 4.46
CA ILE A 141 -3.60 -5.71 4.77
C ILE A 141 -2.33 -6.45 4.37
N ASN A 142 -1.49 -5.77 3.59
CA ASN A 142 -0.12 -6.20 3.41
C ASN A 142 0.71 -5.80 4.62
N THR A 143 1.34 -6.77 5.26
CA THR A 143 2.18 -6.58 6.44
C THR A 143 3.66 -6.44 6.12
N GLY A 144 4.06 -6.74 4.88
CA GLY A 144 5.43 -6.59 4.40
C GLY A 144 5.75 -5.20 3.85
N GLU A 145 7.02 -4.92 3.73
CA GLU A 145 7.56 -3.70 3.13
C GLU A 145 8.10 -4.02 1.74
N ASP A 146 7.44 -3.54 0.70
CA ASP A 146 7.76 -3.92 -0.67
C ASP A 146 8.52 -2.87 -1.50
N ASN A 147 8.82 -1.71 -0.92
CA ASN A 147 9.48 -0.60 -1.62
C ASN A 147 10.90 -0.26 -1.15
N TYR A 148 11.41 -0.97 -0.19
CA TYR A 148 12.72 -0.62 0.38
C TYR A 148 13.90 -0.91 -0.54
N LEU A 149 13.69 -1.69 -1.59
CA LEU A 149 14.77 -2.16 -2.47
C LEU A 149 15.19 -1.15 -3.55
N THR A 150 14.44 -0.09 -3.72
CA THR A 150 14.72 0.92 -4.76
C THR A 150 15.66 2.02 -4.31
N THR A 151 16.07 2.01 -3.04
CA THR A 151 16.97 3.01 -2.46
C THR A 151 18.21 2.35 -1.88
N ALA A 152 19.37 2.96 -2.08
CA ALA A 152 20.62 2.47 -1.51
C ALA A 152 20.58 2.32 0.03
N ASP A 153 19.85 3.22 0.68
CA ASP A 153 19.64 3.23 2.12
C ASP A 153 18.92 1.98 2.61
N ALA A 154 18.03 1.43 1.80
CA ALA A 154 17.23 0.26 2.15
C ALA A 154 18.06 -1.02 2.30
N VAL A 155 19.12 -1.17 1.52
CA VAL A 155 20.03 -2.32 1.63
C VAL A 155 20.85 -2.25 2.91
N GLU A 156 21.32 -1.05 3.28
CA GLU A 156 22.08 -0.83 4.50
C GLU A 156 21.19 -1.00 5.76
N GLU A 157 19.91 -0.72 5.63
CA GLU A 157 18.94 -0.71 6.72
C GLU A 157 17.94 -1.87 6.69
N ALA A 158 18.24 -2.92 5.94
CA ALA A 158 17.34 -4.06 5.76
C ALA A 158 16.91 -4.71 7.10
N HIS A 159 17.76 -4.67 8.13
CA HIS A 159 17.40 -5.13 9.48
C HIS A 159 16.27 -4.30 10.11
N THR A 160 16.19 -3.01 9.78
CA THR A 160 15.10 -2.12 10.22
C THR A 160 13.81 -2.45 9.50
N VAL A 161 13.87 -2.82 8.23
CA VAL A 161 12.73 -3.29 7.46
C VAL A 161 12.15 -4.56 8.08
N LEU A 162 12.97 -5.55 8.41
CA LEU A 162 12.53 -6.76 9.10
C LEU A 162 11.86 -6.45 10.45
N ALA A 163 12.42 -5.52 11.21
CA ALA A 163 11.79 -5.09 12.45
C ALA A 163 10.45 -4.39 12.22
N SER A 164 10.33 -3.61 11.15
CA SER A 164 9.08 -2.97 10.76
C SER A 164 8.02 -3.99 10.35
N ASP A 165 8.38 -5.02 9.61
CA ASP A 165 7.49 -6.11 9.21
C ASP A 165 6.92 -6.83 10.43
N LEU A 166 7.78 -7.17 11.39
CA LEU A 166 7.35 -7.79 12.65
C LEU A 166 6.39 -6.88 13.45
N ILE A 167 6.66 -5.58 13.51
CA ILE A 167 5.77 -4.62 14.17
C ILE A 167 4.44 -4.54 13.44
N ASN A 168 4.45 -4.47 12.12
CA ASN A 168 3.26 -4.44 11.28
C ASN A 168 2.38 -5.67 11.52
N GLU A 169 2.96 -6.85 11.54
CA GLU A 169 2.25 -8.09 11.83
C GLU A 169 1.66 -8.10 13.25
N GLN A 170 2.46 -7.71 14.24
CA GLN A 170 1.99 -7.64 15.62
C GLN A 170 0.84 -6.64 15.80
N LEU A 171 0.88 -5.50 15.11
CA LEU A 171 -0.22 -4.54 15.12
C LEU A 171 -1.49 -5.11 14.47
N ALA A 172 -1.36 -5.89 13.40
CA ALA A 172 -2.48 -6.55 12.76
C ALA A 172 -3.13 -7.59 13.69
N LEU A 173 -2.31 -8.42 14.34
CA LEU A 173 -2.77 -9.38 15.33
C LEU A 173 -3.45 -8.71 16.53
N LEU A 174 -2.89 -7.65 17.07
CA LEU A 174 -3.48 -6.86 18.15
C LEU A 174 -4.81 -6.21 17.76
N ALA A 175 -4.95 -5.81 16.50
CA ALA A 175 -6.19 -5.28 15.95
C ALA A 175 -7.24 -6.37 15.69
N GLY A 176 -6.89 -7.63 15.88
CA GLY A 176 -7.81 -8.77 15.72
C GLY A 176 -8.08 -9.13 14.27
N LEU A 177 -7.18 -8.83 13.34
CA LEU A 177 -7.32 -9.28 11.96
C LEU A 177 -7.21 -10.81 11.89
N PRO A 178 -8.11 -11.47 11.17
CA PRO A 178 -7.96 -12.88 10.88
C PRO A 178 -6.82 -13.11 9.87
N GLU A 179 -6.22 -14.28 9.90
CA GLU A 179 -5.07 -14.64 9.07
C GLU A 179 -5.33 -14.42 7.57
N GLU A 180 -6.54 -14.70 7.11
CA GLU A 180 -6.95 -14.50 5.72
C GLU A 180 -7.00 -13.02 5.25
N GLN A 181 -6.92 -12.08 6.19
CA GLN A 181 -6.83 -10.65 5.90
C GLN A 181 -5.41 -10.09 6.03
N MET A 182 -4.44 -10.93 6.37
CA MET A 182 -3.04 -10.55 6.46
C MET A 182 -2.27 -11.16 5.28
N GLY A 183 -1.70 -10.31 4.45
CA GLY A 183 -0.84 -10.71 3.35
C GLY A 183 0.59 -10.28 3.61
N LEU A 184 1.54 -11.18 3.44
CA LEU A 184 2.94 -10.85 3.43
C LEU A 184 3.35 -10.52 1.99
N GLY A 185 3.40 -9.22 1.68
CA GLY A 185 4.01 -8.73 0.45
C GLY A 185 5.46 -8.36 0.75
N HIS A 186 6.37 -8.96 0.04
CA HIS A 186 7.76 -8.54 0.03
C HIS A 186 8.21 -8.40 -1.42
N ALA A 187 9.08 -7.45 -1.67
CA ALA A 187 9.60 -7.24 -3.00
C ALA A 187 10.71 -8.25 -3.28
N PHE A 188 10.55 -8.99 -4.34
CA PHE A 188 11.62 -9.82 -4.92
C PHE A 188 12.51 -8.99 -5.86
N GLU A 189 12.64 -7.71 -5.60
CA GLU A 189 13.42 -6.80 -6.44
C GLU A 189 14.87 -6.65 -5.97
N MET A 190 15.18 -7.22 -4.82
CA MET A 190 16.56 -7.22 -4.34
C MET A 190 17.41 -8.05 -5.28
N ASP A 191 18.44 -7.43 -5.84
CA ASP A 191 19.41 -8.14 -6.67
C ASP A 191 19.92 -9.35 -5.88
N PRO A 192 19.62 -10.60 -6.29
CA PRO A 192 20.06 -11.78 -5.58
C PRO A 192 21.60 -11.93 -5.59
N MET A 193 22.28 -11.12 -6.39
CA MET A 193 23.74 -11.04 -6.42
C MET A 193 24.32 -10.19 -5.28
N LEU A 194 23.47 -9.41 -4.59
CA LEU A 194 23.91 -8.75 -3.36
C LEU A 194 24.02 -9.80 -2.26
N GLU A 195 25.18 -9.86 -1.65
CA GLU A 195 25.54 -10.90 -0.66
C GLU A 195 24.52 -11.07 0.47
N ASN A 196 23.85 -9.99 0.86
CA ASN A 196 22.86 -10.01 1.92
C ASN A 196 21.41 -10.02 1.40
N GLY A 197 21.16 -9.72 0.11
CA GLY A 197 19.81 -9.58 -0.45
C GLY A 197 18.98 -10.84 -0.26
N PHE A 198 19.51 -11.97 -0.66
CA PHE A 198 18.85 -13.27 -0.52
C PHE A 198 18.56 -13.65 0.94
N LEU A 199 19.47 -13.32 1.85
CA LEU A 199 19.29 -13.64 3.28
C LEU A 199 18.16 -12.81 3.89
N TYR A 200 18.01 -11.54 3.50
CA TYR A 200 16.94 -10.68 3.97
C TYR A 200 15.57 -11.11 3.42
N GLU A 201 15.50 -11.44 2.14
CA GLU A 201 14.27 -11.97 1.56
C GLU A 201 13.85 -13.29 2.20
N LEU A 202 14.81 -14.17 2.45
CA LEU A 202 14.53 -15.41 3.16
C LEU A 202 14.04 -15.19 4.60
N ALA A 203 14.61 -14.19 5.30
CA ALA A 203 14.17 -13.84 6.64
C ALA A 203 12.75 -13.22 6.66
N GLN A 204 12.41 -12.43 5.65
CA GLN A 204 11.05 -11.91 5.50
C GLN A 204 10.02 -13.02 5.21
N ALA A 205 10.42 -14.05 4.48
CA ALA A 205 9.53 -15.15 4.12
C ALA A 205 9.29 -16.16 5.27
N GLN A 206 10.07 -16.09 6.34
CA GLN A 206 9.94 -16.95 7.54
C GLN A 206 9.08 -16.33 8.62
#